data_042bbe9d682fb01ae5c1d02da721b203
#
_entry.id   042bbe9d682fb01ae5c1d02da721b203
#
_cell.length_a   1.000
_cell.length_b   1.000
_cell.length_c   1.000
_cell.angle_alpha   90.00
_cell.angle_beta   90.00
_cell.angle_gamma   90.00
#
_symmetry.space_group_name_H-M   'P 1'
#
loop_
_entity.id
_entity.type
_entity.pdbx_description
1 polymer ?
#
loop_
_entity_poly.entity_id
_entity_poly.type
_entity_poly.pdbx_seq_one_letter_code
_entity_poly.pdbx_strand_id
1 'polypeptide(L)'
;MKYTTFNQKNTDFMLEPMFFGNPVNVARYDQQKHAIFEKLIEKQISFFWRPEEVDVSKDRMDFQGLSDAEKHIFISNLKYQTLLDSVQGRSPNIALLPIVSLPELETWIETWSFFETIHSRSYTHILRNLFTDPSDIFEDIVENDEIKRRAADISKYYDDLIFATQLWQTQGEGTHVVNGETHVITMRELKKKLYLCMNSVNALEAIRFYVSFACTFAFAERELMEGNSKIIRLIARDENLHLTSTQHILNLWAKGKDDPEMAEIAKECEQEAREIFLNAVQQEKEWAAFLFNNGSMIGLNEEILCSYVEYIANQRMAAIGLGQPFDVSSNPLPWMNNYLNSDNVQVAPQESEISSYLVGQINAEVSADDFDEFEL
;
A
#
# COMPACT_ATOMS: atom_id res chain seq x y z
N MET A 1 24.25 11.10 9.95
CA MET A 1 24.21 9.72 10.48
C MET A 1 24.48 8.77 9.33
N LYS A 2 25.23 7.71 9.54
CA LYS A 2 25.42 6.66 8.52
C LYS A 2 24.61 5.43 8.94
N TYR A 3 23.87 4.84 8.03
CA TYR A 3 23.25 3.54 8.24
C TYR A 3 24.32 2.50 8.59
N THR A 4 24.03 1.67 9.57
CA THR A 4 24.89 0.57 10.01
C THR A 4 24.03 -0.57 10.53
N THR A 5 24.43 -1.80 10.24
CA THR A 5 23.73 -3.00 10.74
C THR A 5 23.93 -3.22 12.24
N PHE A 6 24.87 -2.52 12.86
CA PHE A 6 25.11 -2.56 14.30
C PHE A 6 25.53 -1.17 14.82
N ASN A 7 24.58 -0.45 15.39
CA ASN A 7 24.85 0.79 16.11
C ASN A 7 25.36 0.46 17.52
N GLN A 8 26.60 0.84 17.83
CA GLN A 8 27.22 0.59 19.14
C GLN A 8 26.84 1.62 20.21
N LYS A 9 26.08 2.65 19.86
CA LYS A 9 25.67 3.66 20.81
C LYS A 9 24.48 3.18 21.62
N ASN A 10 24.46 3.53 22.90
CA ASN A 10 23.26 3.39 23.72
C ASN A 10 22.25 4.44 23.29
N THR A 11 21.10 4.02 22.77
CA THR A 11 20.04 4.88 22.24
C THR A 11 18.78 4.68 23.07
N ASP A 12 18.18 5.76 23.53
CA ASP A 12 16.84 5.76 24.11
C ASP A 12 15.83 6.03 22.99
N PHE A 13 15.22 4.98 22.49
CA PHE A 13 14.28 5.05 21.36
C PHE A 13 13.03 5.88 21.68
N MET A 14 12.66 6.01 22.96
CA MET A 14 11.53 6.85 23.37
C MET A 14 11.75 8.34 23.05
N LEU A 15 13.01 8.76 22.84
CA LEU A 15 13.38 10.14 22.50
C LEU A 15 13.65 10.33 21.00
N GLU A 16 13.79 9.25 20.22
CA GLU A 16 14.10 9.34 18.79
C GLU A 16 12.82 9.66 17.97
N PRO A 17 12.95 10.39 16.84
CA PRO A 17 11.86 10.47 15.88
C PRO A 17 11.70 9.14 15.12
N MET A 18 10.60 8.95 14.44
CA MET A 18 10.37 7.75 13.61
C MET A 18 11.46 7.53 12.56
N PHE A 19 11.92 8.62 11.95
CA PHE A 19 12.93 8.59 10.89
C PHE A 19 14.02 9.64 11.11
N PHE A 20 15.21 9.38 10.58
CA PHE A 20 16.37 10.26 10.65
C PHE A 20 16.91 10.54 12.06
N GLY A 21 16.49 9.77 13.05
CA GLY A 21 17.09 9.73 14.39
C GLY A 21 18.36 8.86 14.43
N ASN A 22 18.73 8.34 15.58
CA ASN A 22 19.81 7.35 15.69
C ASN A 22 19.34 5.99 15.10
N PRO A 23 20.22 5.25 14.36
CA PRO A 23 19.86 3.94 13.86
C PRO A 23 19.51 2.98 14.99
N VAL A 24 18.62 2.04 14.70
CA VAL A 24 18.30 0.96 15.63
C VAL A 24 19.56 0.15 15.94
N ASN A 25 19.76 -0.21 17.23
CA ASN A 25 20.88 -1.04 17.66
C ASN A 25 20.43 -2.45 18.05
N VAL A 26 19.55 -2.57 19.03
CA VAL A 26 18.90 -3.80 19.44
C VAL A 26 17.40 -3.61 19.28
N ALA A 27 16.76 -4.49 18.55
CA ALA A 27 15.31 -4.48 18.41
C ALA A 27 14.68 -4.82 19.76
N ARG A 28 14.18 -3.79 20.44
CA ARG A 28 13.58 -3.89 21.78
C ARG A 28 12.07 -3.74 21.66
N TYR A 29 11.35 -4.81 21.91
CA TYR A 29 9.88 -4.85 21.86
C TYR A 29 9.23 -4.64 23.25
N ASP A 30 10.04 -4.49 24.29
CA ASP A 30 9.60 -4.17 25.65
C ASP A 30 9.38 -2.65 25.87
N GLN A 31 9.81 -1.80 24.94
CA GLN A 31 9.62 -0.36 24.93
C GLN A 31 9.19 0.09 23.54
N GLN A 32 8.03 0.69 23.43
CA GLN A 32 7.44 1.12 22.17
C GLN A 32 7.03 2.59 22.29
N LYS A 33 7.57 3.45 21.44
CA LYS A 33 7.16 4.85 21.40
C LYS A 33 5.80 5.00 20.73
N HIS A 34 5.58 4.21 19.68
CA HIS A 34 4.33 4.15 18.91
C HIS A 34 3.78 2.73 18.91
N ALA A 35 3.04 2.37 19.96
CA ALA A 35 2.48 1.02 20.14
C ALA A 35 1.56 0.55 19.02
N ILE A 36 1.10 1.46 18.16
CA ILE A 36 0.27 1.11 16.99
C ILE A 36 1.03 0.20 16.02
N PHE A 37 2.33 0.42 15.81
CA PHE A 37 3.08 -0.43 14.87
C PHE A 37 3.16 -1.88 15.35
N GLU A 38 3.32 -2.11 16.65
CA GLU A 38 3.27 -3.47 17.21
C GLU A 38 1.88 -4.09 17.04
N LYS A 39 0.82 -3.33 17.29
CA LYS A 39 -0.56 -3.79 17.04
C LYS A 39 -0.79 -4.17 15.57
N LEU A 40 -0.25 -3.37 14.64
CA LEU A 40 -0.33 -3.66 13.21
C LEU A 40 0.45 -4.94 12.83
N ILE A 41 1.65 -5.14 13.42
CA ILE A 41 2.45 -6.36 13.22
C ILE A 41 1.67 -7.58 13.72
N GLU A 42 1.18 -7.56 14.96
CA GLU A 42 0.40 -8.65 15.53
C GLU A 42 -0.84 -8.96 14.68
N LYS A 43 -1.57 -7.91 14.26
CA LYS A 43 -2.75 -8.05 13.42
C LYS A 43 -2.41 -8.66 12.07
N GLN A 44 -1.36 -8.15 11.41
CA GLN A 44 -0.91 -8.63 10.10
C GLN A 44 -0.47 -10.11 10.17
N ILE A 45 0.30 -10.49 11.20
CA ILE A 45 0.71 -11.88 11.42
C ILE A 45 -0.50 -12.78 11.71
N SER A 46 -1.49 -12.31 12.46
CA SER A 46 -2.71 -13.06 12.71
C SER A 46 -3.53 -13.32 11.44
N PHE A 47 -3.30 -12.52 10.41
CA PHE A 47 -3.92 -12.63 9.08
C PHE A 47 -3.06 -13.40 8.08
N PHE A 48 -1.98 -14.05 8.52
CA PHE A 48 -1.08 -14.76 7.60
C PHE A 48 -1.84 -15.79 6.76
N TRP A 49 -1.64 -15.75 5.46
CA TRP A 49 -2.27 -16.61 4.49
C TRP A 49 -1.31 -16.91 3.33
N ARG A 50 -1.63 -17.95 2.57
CA ARG A 50 -0.87 -18.36 1.40
C ARG A 50 -1.80 -18.48 0.20
N PRO A 51 -1.38 -18.02 -0.99
CA PRO A 51 -2.21 -18.10 -2.21
C PRO A 51 -2.71 -19.51 -2.51
N GLU A 52 -1.86 -20.52 -2.25
CA GLU A 52 -2.15 -21.93 -2.52
C GLU A 52 -3.27 -22.50 -1.65
N GLU A 53 -3.70 -21.81 -0.60
CA GLU A 53 -4.81 -22.21 0.27
C GLU A 53 -6.17 -21.83 -0.30
N VAL A 54 -6.19 -20.97 -1.31
CA VAL A 54 -7.41 -20.57 -2.00
C VAL A 54 -7.59 -21.40 -3.26
N ASP A 55 -8.70 -22.13 -3.32
CA ASP A 55 -9.06 -22.89 -4.53
C ASP A 55 -9.56 -21.94 -5.63
N VAL A 56 -8.83 -21.87 -6.71
CA VAL A 56 -9.13 -21.07 -7.92
C VAL A 56 -9.45 -21.97 -9.13
N SER A 57 -9.69 -23.26 -8.93
CA SER A 57 -9.87 -24.23 -10.01
C SER A 57 -11.12 -23.96 -10.87
N LYS A 58 -12.21 -23.50 -10.24
CA LYS A 58 -13.45 -23.11 -10.91
C LYS A 58 -13.26 -21.90 -11.82
N ASP A 59 -12.39 -20.96 -11.44
CA ASP A 59 -12.20 -19.69 -12.12
C ASP A 59 -11.74 -19.88 -13.57
N ARG A 60 -11.05 -20.98 -13.89
CA ARG A 60 -10.65 -21.30 -15.26
C ARG A 60 -11.85 -21.49 -16.20
N MET A 61 -12.90 -22.16 -15.73
CA MET A 61 -14.12 -22.36 -16.51
C MET A 61 -14.88 -21.05 -16.63
N ASP A 62 -14.99 -20.32 -15.53
CA ASP A 62 -15.65 -19.02 -15.51
C ASP A 62 -14.96 -18.06 -16.49
N PHE A 63 -13.63 -17.97 -16.46
CA PHE A 63 -12.84 -17.14 -17.37
C PHE A 63 -13.06 -17.49 -18.84
N GLN A 64 -13.14 -18.78 -19.18
CA GLN A 64 -13.42 -19.21 -20.56
C GLN A 64 -14.78 -18.71 -21.05
N GLY A 65 -15.78 -18.63 -20.17
CA GLY A 65 -17.13 -18.16 -20.46
C GLY A 65 -17.27 -16.63 -20.52
N LEU A 66 -16.28 -15.83 -20.09
CA LEU A 66 -16.32 -14.39 -20.15
C LEU A 66 -16.31 -13.87 -21.58
N SER A 67 -16.93 -12.72 -21.83
CA SER A 67 -16.79 -11.98 -23.07
C SER A 67 -15.35 -11.46 -23.25
N ASP A 68 -14.97 -11.11 -24.47
CA ASP A 68 -13.62 -10.57 -24.74
C ASP A 68 -13.35 -9.26 -23.96
N ALA A 69 -14.37 -8.41 -23.80
CA ALA A 69 -14.28 -7.20 -22.98
C ALA A 69 -14.02 -7.54 -21.50
N GLU A 70 -14.74 -8.50 -20.93
CA GLU A 70 -14.54 -8.93 -19.53
C GLU A 70 -13.17 -9.60 -19.32
N LYS A 71 -12.69 -10.40 -20.30
CA LYS A 71 -11.33 -10.95 -20.25
C LYS A 71 -10.26 -9.88 -20.28
N HIS A 72 -10.45 -8.85 -21.13
CA HIS A 72 -9.56 -7.70 -21.17
C HIS A 72 -9.51 -6.98 -19.82
N ILE A 73 -10.66 -6.69 -19.21
CA ILE A 73 -10.76 -6.04 -17.90
C ILE A 73 -10.04 -6.89 -16.84
N PHE A 74 -10.32 -8.18 -16.79
CA PHE A 74 -9.74 -9.09 -15.80
C PHE A 74 -8.21 -9.18 -15.90
N ILE A 75 -7.68 -9.47 -17.09
CA ILE A 75 -6.23 -9.63 -17.32
C ILE A 75 -5.49 -8.30 -17.08
N SER A 76 -6.04 -7.19 -17.56
CA SER A 76 -5.42 -5.87 -17.41
C SER A 76 -5.28 -5.49 -15.94
N ASN A 77 -6.31 -5.74 -15.11
CA ASN A 77 -6.24 -5.50 -13.68
C ASN A 77 -5.19 -6.38 -12.99
N LEU A 78 -5.09 -7.67 -13.31
CA LEU A 78 -4.04 -8.53 -12.75
C LEU A 78 -2.63 -8.07 -13.14
N LYS A 79 -2.42 -7.63 -14.39
CA LYS A 79 -1.14 -7.05 -14.82
C LYS A 79 -0.78 -5.81 -14.03
N TYR A 80 -1.72 -4.90 -13.87
CA TYR A 80 -1.52 -3.66 -13.13
C TYR A 80 -1.18 -3.92 -11.66
N GLN A 81 -1.98 -4.72 -10.96
CA GLN A 81 -1.75 -5.10 -9.57
C GLN A 81 -0.40 -5.83 -9.40
N THR A 82 -0.05 -6.76 -10.31
CA THR A 82 1.25 -7.46 -10.28
C THR A 82 2.43 -6.49 -10.28
N LEU A 83 2.37 -5.43 -11.08
CA LEU A 83 3.45 -4.45 -11.14
C LEU A 83 3.48 -3.57 -9.89
N LEU A 84 2.32 -3.10 -9.41
CA LEU A 84 2.23 -2.28 -8.21
C LEU A 84 2.84 -2.99 -7.00
N ASP A 85 2.43 -4.23 -6.73
CA ASP A 85 2.91 -5.00 -5.58
C ASP A 85 4.36 -5.49 -5.77
N SER A 86 4.83 -5.61 -7.01
CA SER A 86 6.26 -5.83 -7.27
C SER A 86 7.12 -4.62 -6.89
N VAL A 87 6.61 -3.42 -7.05
CA VAL A 87 7.25 -2.19 -6.60
C VAL A 87 7.13 -2.07 -5.08
N GLN A 88 5.92 -2.25 -4.55
CA GLN A 88 5.61 -2.09 -3.14
C GLN A 88 6.29 -3.14 -2.26
N GLY A 89 6.46 -4.37 -2.71
CA GLY A 89 7.15 -5.42 -1.98
C GLY A 89 8.66 -5.18 -1.76
N ARG A 90 9.28 -4.28 -2.51
CA ARG A 90 10.72 -3.96 -2.36
C ARG A 90 10.99 -2.55 -1.86
N SER A 91 10.18 -1.59 -2.26
CA SER A 91 10.52 -0.18 -2.12
C SER A 91 10.50 0.33 -0.68
N PRO A 92 9.55 -0.05 0.20
CA PRO A 92 9.60 0.34 1.60
C PRO A 92 10.89 -0.09 2.30
N ASN A 93 11.35 -1.32 2.06
CA ASN A 93 12.60 -1.82 2.64
C ASN A 93 13.81 -1.00 2.18
N ILE A 94 13.91 -0.71 0.88
CA ILE A 94 15.06 0.02 0.34
C ILE A 94 15.04 1.49 0.76
N ALA A 95 13.86 2.12 0.77
CA ALA A 95 13.73 3.55 1.03
C ALA A 95 13.71 3.89 2.52
N LEU A 96 13.03 3.09 3.36
CA LEU A 96 12.69 3.46 4.72
C LEU A 96 13.60 2.80 5.77
N LEU A 97 13.98 1.52 5.62
CA LEU A 97 14.86 0.84 6.59
C LEU A 97 16.19 1.57 6.82
N PRO A 98 16.86 2.16 5.79
CA PRO A 98 18.11 2.88 6.02
C PRO A 98 17.97 4.16 6.86
N ILE A 99 16.77 4.64 7.12
CA ILE A 99 16.51 5.91 7.81
C ILE A 99 15.58 5.77 9.03
N VAL A 100 15.02 4.58 9.26
CA VAL A 100 14.16 4.31 10.43
C VAL A 100 14.96 4.35 11.73
N SER A 101 14.33 4.81 12.81
CA SER A 101 14.99 5.00 14.10
C SER A 101 14.31 4.28 15.27
N LEU A 102 13.14 3.67 15.03
CA LEU A 102 12.35 2.98 16.04
C LEU A 102 12.25 1.50 15.74
N PRO A 103 12.53 0.60 16.71
CA PRO A 103 12.48 -0.86 16.51
C PRO A 103 11.10 -1.37 16.04
N GLU A 104 10.02 -0.87 16.63
CA GLU A 104 8.66 -1.27 16.25
C GLU A 104 8.30 -0.83 14.83
N LEU A 105 8.78 0.32 14.37
CA LEU A 105 8.56 0.78 13.01
C LEU A 105 9.44 0.04 12.00
N GLU A 106 10.69 -0.29 12.35
CA GLU A 106 11.58 -1.13 11.54
C GLU A 106 10.91 -2.48 11.25
N THR A 107 10.42 -3.16 12.29
CA THR A 107 9.73 -4.45 12.16
C THR A 107 8.42 -4.34 11.38
N TRP A 108 7.67 -3.23 11.54
CA TRP A 108 6.47 -3.01 10.75
C TRP A 108 6.78 -2.87 9.26
N ILE A 109 7.81 -2.12 8.88
CA ILE A 109 8.24 -1.96 7.48
C ILE A 109 8.61 -3.31 6.85
N GLU A 110 9.34 -4.16 7.60
CA GLU A 110 9.70 -5.50 7.15
C GLU A 110 8.48 -6.40 6.99
N THR A 111 7.55 -6.36 7.95
CA THR A 111 6.29 -7.13 7.93
C THR A 111 5.44 -6.71 6.75
N TRP A 112 5.21 -5.41 6.58
CA TRP A 112 4.47 -4.85 5.46
C TRP A 112 5.05 -5.31 4.12
N SER A 113 6.32 -5.06 3.86
CA SER A 113 6.98 -5.50 2.61
C SER A 113 6.88 -7.00 2.36
N PHE A 114 6.90 -7.84 3.40
CA PHE A 114 6.72 -9.27 3.26
C PHE A 114 5.31 -9.62 2.77
N PHE A 115 4.27 -8.99 3.30
CA PHE A 115 2.89 -9.23 2.86
C PHE A 115 2.66 -8.76 1.42
N GLU A 116 3.27 -7.66 0.97
CA GLU A 116 3.25 -7.26 -0.44
C GLU A 116 3.84 -8.34 -1.37
N THR A 117 4.83 -9.09 -0.89
CA THR A 117 5.36 -10.22 -1.67
C THR A 117 4.37 -11.39 -1.71
N ILE A 118 3.53 -11.58 -0.70
CA ILE A 118 2.42 -12.54 -0.75
C ILE A 118 1.39 -12.10 -1.78
N HIS A 119 1.06 -10.81 -1.85
CA HIS A 119 0.15 -10.24 -2.85
C HIS A 119 0.67 -10.50 -4.27
N SER A 120 1.91 -10.14 -4.58
CA SER A 120 2.48 -10.35 -5.91
C SER A 120 2.57 -11.84 -6.29
N ARG A 121 2.83 -12.75 -5.34
CA ARG A 121 2.78 -14.20 -5.55
C ARG A 121 1.36 -14.69 -5.86
N SER A 122 0.36 -14.03 -5.31
CA SER A 122 -1.05 -14.38 -5.51
C SER A 122 -1.50 -14.18 -6.94
N TYR A 123 -1.06 -13.12 -7.58
CA TYR A 123 -1.37 -12.89 -9.02
C TYR A 123 -0.73 -13.96 -9.90
N THR A 124 0.50 -14.37 -9.58
CA THR A 124 1.13 -15.51 -10.25
C THR A 124 0.35 -16.79 -10.04
N HIS A 125 -0.14 -17.05 -8.84
CA HIS A 125 -0.97 -18.22 -8.54
C HIS A 125 -2.27 -18.21 -9.37
N ILE A 126 -2.96 -17.08 -9.44
CA ILE A 126 -4.19 -16.91 -10.24
C ILE A 126 -3.87 -17.20 -11.72
N LEU A 127 -2.89 -16.52 -12.30
CA LEU A 127 -2.55 -16.64 -13.70
C LEU A 127 -2.15 -18.07 -14.11
N ARG A 128 -1.37 -18.76 -13.27
CA ARG A 128 -0.96 -20.16 -13.52
C ARG A 128 -2.12 -21.16 -13.46
N ASN A 129 -3.19 -20.86 -12.75
CA ASN A 129 -4.39 -21.69 -12.71
C ASN A 129 -5.33 -21.41 -13.90
N LEU A 130 -5.30 -20.21 -14.45
CA LEU A 130 -6.12 -19.83 -15.61
C LEU A 130 -5.48 -20.23 -16.94
N PHE A 131 -4.15 -20.08 -17.05
CA PHE A 131 -3.41 -20.27 -18.30
C PHE A 131 -2.42 -21.43 -18.19
N THR A 132 -2.23 -22.15 -19.28
CA THR A 132 -1.22 -23.21 -19.37
C THR A 132 0.18 -22.62 -19.36
N ASP A 133 0.37 -21.49 -20.04
CA ASP A 133 1.58 -20.67 -20.03
C ASP A 133 1.19 -19.19 -19.89
N PRO A 134 1.47 -18.54 -18.77
CA PRO A 134 1.21 -17.12 -18.57
C PRO A 134 2.37 -16.20 -18.96
N SER A 135 3.44 -16.70 -19.58
CA SER A 135 4.66 -15.94 -19.87
C SER A 135 4.39 -14.67 -20.64
N ASP A 136 3.60 -14.75 -21.73
CA ASP A 136 3.24 -13.59 -22.56
C ASP A 136 2.53 -12.49 -21.75
N ILE A 137 1.74 -12.90 -20.73
CA ILE A 137 1.03 -11.95 -19.87
C ILE A 137 2.02 -11.17 -19.01
N PHE A 138 3.01 -11.86 -18.43
CA PHE A 138 4.05 -11.22 -17.60
C PHE A 138 4.98 -10.33 -18.42
N GLU A 139 5.38 -10.76 -19.62
CA GLU A 139 6.24 -9.99 -20.52
C GLU A 139 5.55 -8.69 -20.95
N ASP A 140 4.25 -8.72 -21.25
CA ASP A 140 3.48 -7.54 -21.65
C ASP A 140 3.31 -6.50 -20.52
N ILE A 141 3.47 -6.87 -19.24
CA ILE A 141 3.34 -5.92 -18.12
C ILE A 141 4.29 -4.74 -18.29
N VAL A 142 5.55 -4.99 -18.61
CA VAL A 142 6.59 -3.95 -18.75
C VAL A 142 6.60 -3.30 -20.13
N GLU A 143 5.80 -3.81 -21.07
CA GLU A 143 5.61 -3.22 -22.40
C GLU A 143 4.38 -2.31 -22.49
N ASN A 144 3.39 -2.53 -21.60
CA ASN A 144 2.16 -1.76 -21.57
C ASN A 144 2.39 -0.32 -21.05
N ASP A 145 2.22 0.66 -21.93
CA ASP A 145 2.51 2.07 -21.61
C ASP A 145 1.59 2.65 -20.53
N GLU A 146 0.34 2.17 -20.43
CA GLU A 146 -0.60 2.60 -19.39
C GLU A 146 -0.14 2.14 -18.01
N ILE A 147 0.37 0.91 -17.90
CA ILE A 147 0.90 0.37 -16.64
C ILE A 147 2.23 1.02 -16.30
N LYS A 148 3.16 1.13 -17.27
CA LYS A 148 4.49 1.78 -17.05
C LYS A 148 4.38 3.19 -16.53
N ARG A 149 3.50 4.01 -17.11
CA ARG A 149 3.31 5.41 -16.70
C ARG A 149 2.90 5.51 -15.23
N ARG A 150 2.00 4.66 -14.77
CA ARG A 150 1.53 4.62 -13.37
C ARG A 150 2.62 4.16 -12.42
N ALA A 151 3.34 3.12 -12.79
CA ALA A 151 4.46 2.62 -12.00
C ALA A 151 5.59 3.65 -11.88
N ALA A 152 5.92 4.34 -12.98
CA ALA A 152 6.94 5.40 -12.98
C ALA A 152 6.58 6.58 -12.07
N ASP A 153 5.29 6.94 -11.99
CA ASP A 153 4.83 8.02 -11.12
C ASP A 153 5.01 7.69 -9.63
N ILE A 154 4.77 6.43 -9.24
CA ILE A 154 4.99 5.96 -7.87
C ILE A 154 6.48 5.83 -7.58
N SER A 155 7.22 5.15 -8.46
CA SER A 155 8.64 4.89 -8.29
C SER A 155 9.46 6.16 -8.16
N LYS A 156 9.07 7.25 -8.81
CA LYS A 156 9.72 8.55 -8.74
C LYS A 156 9.95 9.02 -7.30
N TYR A 157 8.95 8.92 -6.43
CA TYR A 157 9.07 9.41 -5.05
C TYR A 157 9.96 8.51 -4.20
N TYR A 158 9.91 7.20 -4.43
CA TYR A 158 10.84 6.27 -3.81
C TYR A 158 12.27 6.49 -4.30
N ASP A 159 12.48 6.59 -5.60
CA ASP A 159 13.79 6.77 -6.20
C ASP A 159 14.45 8.09 -5.77
N ASP A 160 13.67 9.18 -5.71
CA ASP A 160 14.11 10.48 -5.22
C ASP A 160 14.57 10.42 -3.75
N LEU A 161 13.82 9.72 -2.89
CA LEU A 161 14.18 9.54 -1.49
C LEU A 161 15.42 8.64 -1.34
N ILE A 162 15.46 7.52 -2.05
CA ILE A 162 16.57 6.57 -2.03
C ILE A 162 17.86 7.24 -2.47
N PHE A 163 17.84 7.94 -3.61
CA PHE A 163 19.00 8.65 -4.13
C PHE A 163 19.53 9.69 -3.15
N ALA A 164 18.65 10.56 -2.65
CA ALA A 164 19.03 11.61 -1.72
C ALA A 164 19.59 11.04 -0.40
N THR A 165 18.97 9.97 0.12
CA THR A 165 19.41 9.29 1.34
C THR A 165 20.78 8.62 1.16
N GLN A 166 21.01 7.94 0.05
CA GLN A 166 22.31 7.33 -0.26
C GLN A 166 23.41 8.37 -0.37
N LEU A 167 23.13 9.51 -1.02
CA LEU A 167 24.09 10.60 -1.15
C LEU A 167 24.40 11.22 0.21
N TRP A 168 23.38 11.46 1.03
CA TRP A 168 23.56 11.93 2.41
C TRP A 168 24.39 10.96 3.26
N GLN A 169 24.10 9.66 3.20
CA GLN A 169 24.81 8.66 4.00
C GLN A 169 26.28 8.52 3.61
N THR A 170 26.61 8.71 2.33
CA THR A 170 27.97 8.55 1.81
C THR A 170 28.80 9.83 1.88
N GLN A 171 28.20 10.99 1.64
CA GLN A 171 28.89 12.27 1.53
C GLN A 171 28.50 13.32 2.58
N GLY A 172 27.35 13.11 3.28
CA GLY A 172 26.84 14.07 4.26
C GLY A 172 26.01 15.19 3.64
N GLU A 173 25.66 16.18 4.47
CA GLU A 173 24.98 17.39 4.00
C GLU A 173 25.94 18.27 3.20
N GLY A 174 25.42 18.95 2.19
CA GLY A 174 26.19 19.85 1.33
C GLY A 174 25.71 19.87 -0.12
N THR A 175 26.52 20.47 -0.96
CA THR A 175 26.32 20.51 -2.42
C THR A 175 27.21 19.47 -3.07
N HIS A 176 26.63 18.54 -3.80
CA HIS A 176 27.32 17.42 -4.44
C HIS A 176 27.06 17.41 -5.93
N VAL A 177 28.06 17.02 -6.72
CA VAL A 177 27.92 16.82 -8.17
C VAL A 177 27.95 15.35 -8.49
N VAL A 178 26.86 14.82 -9.07
CA VAL A 178 26.71 13.42 -9.47
C VAL A 178 26.30 13.39 -10.94
N ASN A 179 27.07 12.70 -11.77
CA ASN A 179 26.83 12.60 -13.23
C ASN A 179 26.68 13.95 -13.94
N GLY A 180 27.35 15.02 -13.43
CA GLY A 180 27.29 16.38 -13.98
C GLY A 180 26.13 17.24 -13.48
N GLU A 181 25.24 16.70 -12.67
CA GLU A 181 24.13 17.40 -12.03
C GLU A 181 24.47 17.80 -10.59
N THR A 182 24.02 19.00 -10.19
CA THR A 182 24.24 19.52 -8.85
C THR A 182 23.06 19.19 -7.94
N HIS A 183 23.34 18.52 -6.81
CA HIS A 183 22.35 18.16 -5.79
C HIS A 183 22.68 18.82 -4.47
N VAL A 184 21.69 19.48 -3.88
CA VAL A 184 21.80 20.07 -2.54
C VAL A 184 21.14 19.12 -1.55
N ILE A 185 21.93 18.60 -0.61
CA ILE A 185 21.47 17.68 0.42
C ILE A 185 21.50 18.37 1.77
N THR A 186 20.33 18.54 2.36
CA THR A 186 20.14 18.98 3.75
C THR A 186 19.15 18.07 4.45
N MET A 187 19.19 18.00 5.77
CA MET A 187 18.21 17.20 6.53
C MET A 187 16.78 17.63 6.22
N ARG A 188 16.53 18.93 6.06
CA ARG A 188 15.21 19.44 5.71
C ARG A 188 14.74 18.93 4.33
N GLU A 189 15.60 18.92 3.32
CA GLU A 189 15.25 18.38 1.99
C GLU A 189 15.01 16.86 2.02
N LEU A 190 15.77 16.12 2.82
CA LEU A 190 15.52 14.68 3.02
C LEU A 190 14.15 14.43 3.67
N LYS A 191 13.79 15.20 4.69
CA LYS A 191 12.48 15.14 5.35
C LYS A 191 11.34 15.51 4.41
N LYS A 192 11.51 16.51 3.51
CA LYS A 192 10.53 16.83 2.47
C LYS A 192 10.32 15.66 1.51
N LYS A 193 11.42 15.06 1.02
CA LYS A 193 11.33 13.88 0.16
C LYS A 193 10.65 12.70 0.84
N LEU A 194 10.94 12.46 2.10
CA LEU A 194 10.26 11.45 2.91
C LEU A 194 8.76 11.75 3.04
N TYR A 195 8.39 13.00 3.32
CA TYR A 195 6.99 13.41 3.43
C TYR A 195 6.21 13.17 2.12
N LEU A 196 6.76 13.58 0.98
CA LEU A 196 6.14 13.38 -0.32
C LEU A 196 6.10 11.90 -0.72
N CYS A 197 7.14 11.13 -0.43
CA CYS A 197 7.17 9.70 -0.62
C CYS A 197 6.05 9.01 0.19
N MET A 198 5.91 9.35 1.46
CA MET A 198 4.86 8.78 2.32
C MET A 198 3.44 9.13 1.84
N ASN A 199 3.23 10.36 1.31
CA ASN A 199 1.97 10.73 0.67
C ASN A 199 1.72 9.93 -0.62
N SER A 200 2.75 9.69 -1.43
CA SER A 200 2.63 8.86 -2.64
C SER A 200 2.28 7.40 -2.31
N VAL A 201 2.90 6.86 -1.26
CA VAL A 201 2.59 5.51 -0.76
C VAL A 201 1.16 5.44 -0.23
N ASN A 202 0.75 6.42 0.60
CA ASN A 202 -0.62 6.48 1.10
C ASN A 202 -1.65 6.59 -0.04
N ALA A 203 -1.36 7.37 -1.09
CA ALA A 203 -2.22 7.47 -2.27
C ALA A 203 -2.28 6.15 -3.07
N LEU A 204 -1.17 5.38 -3.10
CA LEU A 204 -1.13 4.05 -3.72
C LEU A 204 -2.09 3.11 -2.98
N GLU A 205 -1.90 2.91 -1.69
CA GLU A 205 -2.68 2.01 -0.84
C GLU A 205 -4.17 2.44 -0.77
N ALA A 206 -4.40 3.76 -0.78
CA ALA A 206 -5.72 4.34 -0.57
C ALA A 206 -6.59 4.39 -1.83
N ILE A 207 -6.01 4.47 -3.05
CA ILE A 207 -6.73 4.81 -4.28
C ILE A 207 -6.45 3.84 -5.41
N ARG A 208 -5.17 3.49 -5.68
CA ARG A 208 -4.77 2.84 -6.93
C ARG A 208 -5.26 1.40 -7.09
N PHE A 209 -5.63 0.73 -6.02
CA PHE A 209 -6.20 -0.63 -6.10
C PHE A 209 -7.71 -0.66 -6.29
N TYR A 210 -8.42 0.43 -6.00
CA TYR A 210 -9.87 0.39 -5.83
C TYR A 210 -10.67 0.22 -7.14
N VAL A 211 -10.15 0.67 -8.28
CA VAL A 211 -10.75 0.35 -9.59
C VAL A 211 -10.65 -1.14 -9.87
N SER A 212 -9.48 -1.73 -9.64
CA SER A 212 -9.23 -3.16 -9.84
C SER A 212 -10.06 -4.01 -8.86
N PHE A 213 -10.16 -3.61 -7.60
CA PHE A 213 -11.00 -4.28 -6.62
C PHE A 213 -12.47 -4.26 -7.02
N ALA A 214 -13.00 -3.10 -7.46
CA ALA A 214 -14.38 -3.00 -7.91
C ALA A 214 -14.68 -3.92 -9.11
N CYS A 215 -13.77 -4.00 -10.08
CA CYS A 215 -13.91 -4.93 -11.21
C CYS A 215 -13.92 -6.39 -10.74
N THR A 216 -13.00 -6.75 -9.83
CA THR A 216 -12.94 -8.12 -9.29
C THR A 216 -14.21 -8.49 -8.54
N PHE A 217 -14.68 -7.63 -7.66
CA PHE A 217 -15.88 -7.92 -6.86
C PHE A 217 -17.17 -7.85 -7.67
N ALA A 218 -17.20 -7.10 -8.79
CA ALA A 218 -18.33 -7.15 -9.72
C ALA A 218 -18.46 -8.51 -10.43
N PHE A 219 -17.38 -9.25 -10.65
CA PHE A 219 -17.46 -10.65 -11.07
C PHE A 219 -18.06 -11.52 -9.95
N ALA A 220 -17.64 -11.32 -8.71
CA ALA A 220 -18.15 -12.09 -7.56
C ALA A 220 -19.65 -11.85 -7.29
N GLU A 221 -20.17 -10.63 -7.50
CA GLU A 221 -21.62 -10.34 -7.43
C GLU A 221 -22.44 -11.16 -8.44
N ARG A 222 -21.79 -11.75 -9.44
CA ARG A 222 -22.36 -12.62 -10.44
C ARG A 222 -22.00 -14.09 -10.23
N GLU A 223 -21.45 -14.45 -9.09
CA GLU A 223 -20.94 -15.79 -8.77
C GLU A 223 -19.88 -16.31 -9.77
N LEU A 224 -19.08 -15.40 -10.33
CA LEU A 224 -17.99 -15.69 -11.24
C LEU A 224 -16.64 -15.32 -10.61
N MET A 225 -15.59 -16.06 -10.96
CA MET A 225 -14.22 -15.78 -10.50
C MET A 225 -14.11 -15.71 -8.96
N GLU A 226 -14.82 -16.59 -8.26
CA GLU A 226 -14.95 -16.55 -6.78
C GLU A 226 -13.62 -16.80 -6.07
N GLY A 227 -12.76 -17.68 -6.62
CA GLY A 227 -11.43 -17.94 -6.08
C GLY A 227 -10.52 -16.70 -6.16
N ASN A 228 -10.50 -16.04 -7.33
CA ASN A 228 -9.82 -14.77 -7.50
C ASN A 228 -10.35 -13.70 -6.55
N SER A 229 -11.67 -13.56 -6.45
CA SER A 229 -12.31 -12.61 -5.54
C SER A 229 -11.93 -12.85 -4.08
N LYS A 230 -11.83 -14.11 -3.65
CA LYS A 230 -11.39 -14.46 -2.28
C LYS A 230 -9.95 -14.02 -2.03
N ILE A 231 -9.04 -14.23 -3.00
CA ILE A 231 -7.66 -13.76 -2.89
C ILE A 231 -7.63 -12.23 -2.79
N ILE A 232 -8.34 -11.52 -3.67
CA ILE A 232 -8.36 -10.05 -3.66
C ILE A 232 -8.99 -9.49 -2.38
N ARG A 233 -9.95 -10.18 -1.75
CA ARG A 233 -10.47 -9.79 -0.42
C ARG A 233 -9.40 -9.90 0.66
N LEU A 234 -8.57 -10.95 0.65
CA LEU A 234 -7.46 -11.10 1.59
C LEU A 234 -6.42 -9.99 1.39
N ILE A 235 -6.10 -9.67 0.14
CA ILE A 235 -5.22 -8.53 -0.20
C ILE A 235 -5.83 -7.22 0.31
N ALA A 236 -7.09 -6.92 -0.01
CA ALA A 236 -7.75 -5.68 0.41
C ALA A 236 -7.81 -5.52 1.95
N ARG A 237 -7.91 -6.63 2.69
CA ARG A 237 -7.81 -6.65 4.16
C ARG A 237 -6.42 -6.21 4.63
N ASP A 238 -5.38 -6.75 4.01
CA ASP A 238 -4.00 -6.41 4.33
C ASP A 238 -3.70 -4.94 3.98
N GLU A 239 -4.16 -4.46 2.82
CA GLU A 239 -4.01 -3.06 2.38
C GLU A 239 -4.61 -2.05 3.37
N ASN A 240 -5.67 -2.41 4.09
CA ASN A 240 -6.22 -1.55 5.13
C ASN A 240 -5.23 -1.32 6.30
N LEU A 241 -4.40 -2.31 6.64
CA LEU A 241 -3.36 -2.14 7.67
C LEU A 241 -2.21 -1.26 7.16
N HIS A 242 -1.80 -1.45 5.91
CA HIS A 242 -0.77 -0.65 5.26
C HIS A 242 -1.19 0.82 5.18
N LEU A 243 -2.41 1.08 4.73
CA LEU A 243 -3.02 2.40 4.70
C LEU A 243 -3.10 3.04 6.09
N THR A 244 -3.54 2.28 7.10
CA THR A 244 -3.64 2.76 8.49
C THR A 244 -2.28 3.23 9.00
N SER A 245 -1.21 2.50 8.71
CA SER A 245 0.15 2.85 9.14
C SER A 245 0.63 4.17 8.52
N THR A 246 0.49 4.32 7.22
CA THR A 246 0.94 5.53 6.50
C THR A 246 0.09 6.74 6.89
N GLN A 247 -1.21 6.57 7.07
CA GLN A 247 -2.13 7.60 7.55
C GLN A 247 -1.78 8.05 8.97
N HIS A 248 -1.44 7.11 9.87
CA HIS A 248 -1.00 7.43 11.22
C HIS A 248 0.29 8.27 11.21
N ILE A 249 1.29 7.87 10.43
CA ILE A 249 2.55 8.59 10.28
C ILE A 249 2.30 10.03 9.81
N LEU A 250 1.53 10.20 8.73
CA LEU A 250 1.21 11.52 8.17
C LEU A 250 0.46 12.42 9.17
N ASN A 251 -0.49 11.86 9.91
CA ASN A 251 -1.23 12.57 10.95
C ASN A 251 -0.36 12.98 12.14
N LEU A 252 0.59 12.15 12.57
CA LEU A 252 1.55 12.52 13.62
C LEU A 252 2.45 13.68 13.17
N TRP A 253 2.94 13.63 11.94
CA TRP A 253 3.77 14.69 11.38
C TRP A 253 3.00 16.01 11.24
N ALA A 254 1.80 15.98 10.70
CA ALA A 254 0.97 17.18 10.57
C ALA A 254 0.68 17.86 11.93
N LYS A 255 0.59 17.07 13.01
CA LYS A 255 0.39 17.55 14.39
C LYS A 255 1.70 17.89 15.10
N GLY A 256 2.87 17.68 14.51
CA GLY A 256 4.19 17.89 15.13
C GLY A 256 4.45 17.01 16.36
N LYS A 257 3.79 15.85 16.46
CA LYS A 257 3.86 14.99 17.65
C LYS A 257 5.08 14.06 17.66
N ASP A 258 5.72 13.82 16.53
CA ASP A 258 6.93 13.00 16.41
C ASP A 258 8.17 13.89 16.22
N ASP A 259 8.20 14.61 15.12
CA ASP A 259 9.25 15.60 14.78
C ASP A 259 8.57 16.95 14.47
N PRO A 260 8.83 18.00 15.29
CA PRO A 260 8.19 19.30 15.08
C PRO A 260 8.47 19.94 13.71
N GLU A 261 9.64 19.68 13.10
CA GLU A 261 9.97 20.20 11.77
C GLU A 261 9.06 19.60 10.69
N MET A 262 8.59 18.36 10.88
CA MET A 262 7.68 17.72 9.95
C MET A 262 6.32 18.44 9.85
N ALA A 263 5.85 19.10 10.91
CA ALA A 263 4.62 19.91 10.84
C ALA A 263 4.78 21.15 9.97
N GLU A 264 5.98 21.76 9.94
CA GLU A 264 6.28 22.87 9.03
C GLU A 264 6.37 22.37 7.59
N ILE A 265 7.03 21.23 7.38
CA ILE A 265 7.16 20.59 6.08
C ILE A 265 5.78 20.18 5.52
N ALA A 266 4.91 19.61 6.35
CA ALA A 266 3.57 19.24 5.96
C ALA A 266 2.76 20.44 5.45
N LYS A 267 2.90 21.62 6.08
CA LYS A 267 2.25 22.86 5.61
C LYS A 267 2.89 23.38 4.32
N GLU A 268 4.21 23.34 4.23
CA GLU A 268 4.96 23.81 3.06
C GLU A 268 4.65 22.96 1.83
N CYS A 269 4.56 21.63 2.00
CA CYS A 269 4.34 20.66 0.93
C CYS A 269 2.86 20.29 0.74
N GLU A 270 1.90 20.95 1.40
CA GLU A 270 0.48 20.61 1.34
C GLU A 270 -0.04 20.57 -0.10
N GLN A 271 0.31 21.56 -0.92
CA GLN A 271 -0.14 21.62 -2.30
C GLN A 271 0.44 20.48 -3.13
N GLU A 272 1.73 20.16 -2.97
CA GLU A 272 2.37 19.04 -3.67
C GLU A 272 1.75 17.70 -3.23
N ALA A 273 1.47 17.54 -1.93
CA ALA A 273 0.78 16.37 -1.40
C ALA A 273 -0.62 16.22 -2.02
N ARG A 274 -1.40 17.30 -2.09
CA ARG A 274 -2.71 17.28 -2.78
C ARG A 274 -2.59 16.87 -4.24
N GLU A 275 -1.60 17.38 -4.95
CA GLU A 275 -1.35 17.05 -6.36
C GLU A 275 -1.03 15.57 -6.57
N ILE A 276 -0.33 14.93 -5.63
CA ILE A 276 -0.07 13.47 -5.66
C ILE A 276 -1.41 12.71 -5.68
N PHE A 277 -2.33 13.03 -4.79
CA PHE A 277 -3.64 12.38 -4.72
C PHE A 277 -4.51 12.69 -5.94
N LEU A 278 -4.57 13.94 -6.37
CA LEU A 278 -5.34 14.34 -7.56
C LEU A 278 -4.83 13.65 -8.82
N ASN A 279 -3.50 13.52 -8.95
CA ASN A 279 -2.88 12.81 -10.06
C ASN A 279 -3.18 11.30 -10.01
N ALA A 280 -3.15 10.70 -8.82
CA ALA A 280 -3.57 9.30 -8.64
C ALA A 280 -5.03 9.09 -9.09
N VAL A 281 -5.95 9.96 -8.67
CA VAL A 281 -7.36 9.92 -9.11
C VAL A 281 -7.48 10.05 -10.62
N GLN A 282 -6.78 11.00 -11.23
CA GLN A 282 -6.82 11.19 -12.67
C GLN A 282 -6.31 9.95 -13.42
N GLN A 283 -5.22 9.36 -12.96
CA GLN A 283 -4.67 8.14 -13.56
C GLN A 283 -5.59 6.93 -13.39
N GLU A 284 -6.31 6.82 -12.26
CA GLU A 284 -7.28 5.75 -12.07
C GLU A 284 -8.54 5.92 -12.94
N LYS A 285 -8.97 7.15 -13.20
CA LYS A 285 -10.03 7.43 -14.18
C LYS A 285 -9.59 7.05 -15.61
N GLU A 286 -8.36 7.37 -15.97
CA GLU A 286 -7.78 6.96 -17.25
C GLU A 286 -7.63 5.43 -17.33
N TRP A 287 -7.34 4.77 -16.20
CA TRP A 287 -7.34 3.31 -16.12
C TRP A 287 -8.73 2.73 -16.34
N ALA A 288 -9.76 3.28 -15.70
CA ALA A 288 -11.14 2.88 -15.94
C ALA A 288 -11.53 3.03 -17.42
N ALA A 289 -11.20 4.15 -18.06
CA ALA A 289 -11.43 4.36 -19.48
C ALA A 289 -10.71 3.30 -20.35
N PHE A 290 -9.45 2.98 -20.03
CA PHE A 290 -8.69 1.94 -20.72
C PHE A 290 -9.33 0.56 -20.57
N LEU A 291 -9.78 0.21 -19.37
CA LEU A 291 -10.43 -1.09 -19.11
C LEU A 291 -11.73 -1.26 -19.90
N PHE A 292 -12.50 -0.19 -20.06
CA PHE A 292 -13.82 -0.22 -20.67
C PHE A 292 -13.86 0.20 -22.15
N ASN A 293 -12.71 0.42 -22.79
CA ASN A 293 -12.64 0.80 -24.21
C ASN A 293 -13.18 -0.27 -25.18
N ASN A 294 -13.17 -1.53 -24.76
CA ASN A 294 -13.65 -2.68 -25.56
C ASN A 294 -15.08 -3.13 -25.16
N GLY A 295 -15.73 -2.42 -24.25
CA GLY A 295 -17.07 -2.73 -23.76
C GLY A 295 -17.14 -2.78 -22.23
N SER A 296 -18.36 -2.80 -21.74
CA SER A 296 -18.66 -2.81 -20.29
C SER A 296 -18.84 -4.23 -19.77
N MET A 297 -18.74 -4.37 -18.46
CA MET A 297 -19.20 -5.58 -17.75
C MET A 297 -20.53 -5.28 -17.02
N ILE A 298 -21.30 -6.31 -16.72
CA ILE A 298 -22.57 -6.15 -16.00
C ILE A 298 -22.29 -5.58 -14.60
N GLY A 299 -22.99 -4.50 -14.25
CA GLY A 299 -22.90 -3.84 -12.95
C GLY A 299 -21.86 -2.74 -12.83
N LEU A 300 -20.95 -2.58 -13.81
CA LEU A 300 -19.93 -1.52 -13.83
C LEU A 300 -19.79 -0.89 -15.22
N ASN A 301 -19.47 0.40 -15.18
CA ASN A 301 -19.02 1.15 -16.35
C ASN A 301 -17.99 2.20 -15.92
N GLU A 302 -17.35 2.85 -16.88
CA GLU A 302 -16.34 3.87 -16.65
C GLU A 302 -16.84 5.00 -15.72
N GLU A 303 -18.06 5.54 -15.96
CA GLU A 303 -18.63 6.68 -15.23
C GLU A 303 -18.81 6.36 -13.73
N ILE A 304 -19.35 5.18 -13.42
CA ILE A 304 -19.55 4.72 -12.04
C ILE A 304 -18.19 4.53 -11.34
N LEU A 305 -17.21 3.94 -12.02
CA LEU A 305 -15.87 3.76 -11.46
C LEU A 305 -15.17 5.10 -11.22
N CYS A 306 -15.25 6.04 -12.15
CA CYS A 306 -14.71 7.39 -11.96
C CYS A 306 -15.32 8.08 -10.73
N SER A 307 -16.64 8.00 -10.55
CA SER A 307 -17.32 8.54 -9.37
C SER A 307 -16.91 7.80 -8.09
N TYR A 308 -16.68 6.50 -8.16
CA TYR A 308 -16.24 5.71 -7.01
C TYR A 308 -14.82 6.09 -6.56
N VAL A 309 -13.90 6.27 -7.50
CA VAL A 309 -12.54 6.74 -7.18
C VAL A 309 -12.56 8.12 -6.53
N GLU A 310 -13.40 9.05 -7.02
CA GLU A 310 -13.58 10.38 -6.41
C GLU A 310 -14.13 10.29 -4.99
N TYR A 311 -15.12 9.41 -4.78
CA TYR A 311 -15.69 9.17 -3.45
C TYR A 311 -14.65 8.67 -2.46
N ILE A 312 -13.88 7.64 -2.85
CA ILE A 312 -12.79 7.10 -2.02
C ILE A 312 -11.72 8.18 -1.75
N ALA A 313 -11.30 8.91 -2.79
CA ALA A 313 -10.29 9.96 -2.63
C ALA A 313 -10.71 11.06 -1.65
N ASN A 314 -11.99 11.48 -1.66
CA ASN A 314 -12.52 12.44 -0.68
C ASN A 314 -12.32 11.96 0.75
N GLN A 315 -12.61 10.69 1.04
CA GLN A 315 -12.46 10.13 2.38
C GLN A 315 -10.98 10.05 2.77
N ARG A 316 -10.14 9.54 1.89
CA ARG A 316 -8.72 9.34 2.16
C ARG A 316 -7.95 10.66 2.33
N MET A 317 -8.22 11.63 1.48
CA MET A 317 -7.62 12.97 1.59
C MET A 317 -8.09 13.69 2.86
N ALA A 318 -9.37 13.59 3.22
CA ALA A 318 -9.88 14.16 4.47
C ALA A 318 -9.23 13.55 5.71
N ALA A 319 -8.99 12.24 5.72
CA ALA A 319 -8.38 11.52 6.84
C ALA A 319 -6.95 11.98 7.17
N ILE A 320 -6.23 12.56 6.20
CA ILE A 320 -4.88 13.13 6.37
C ILE A 320 -4.87 14.68 6.30
N GLY A 321 -6.05 15.32 6.34
CA GLY A 321 -6.18 16.77 6.39
C GLY A 321 -6.08 17.51 5.06
N LEU A 322 -6.09 16.80 3.91
CA LEU A 322 -6.01 17.39 2.57
C LEU A 322 -7.39 17.80 1.99
N GLY A 323 -8.48 17.65 2.76
CA GLY A 323 -9.84 18.06 2.37
C GLY A 323 -10.54 17.10 1.42
N GLN A 324 -11.68 17.54 0.88
CA GLN A 324 -12.55 16.76 -0.01
C GLN A 324 -12.76 17.52 -1.32
N PRO A 325 -11.92 17.31 -2.35
CA PRO A 325 -11.93 18.14 -3.56
C PRO A 325 -13.03 17.80 -4.56
N PHE A 326 -13.71 16.65 -4.44
CA PHE A 326 -14.66 16.16 -5.42
C PHE A 326 -16.12 16.31 -4.95
N ASP A 327 -17.04 16.61 -5.89
CA ASP A 327 -18.48 16.72 -5.60
C ASP A 327 -19.17 15.36 -5.70
N VAL A 328 -18.78 14.44 -4.81
CA VAL A 328 -19.39 13.10 -4.67
C VAL A 328 -19.70 12.86 -3.21
N SER A 329 -20.98 12.97 -2.84
CA SER A 329 -21.43 12.91 -1.44
C SER A 329 -21.82 11.52 -0.95
N SER A 330 -22.06 10.56 -1.86
CA SER A 330 -22.50 9.21 -1.51
C SER A 330 -21.72 8.15 -2.28
N ASN A 331 -21.54 6.99 -1.66
CA ASN A 331 -20.86 5.86 -2.29
C ASN A 331 -21.67 5.37 -3.51
N PRO A 332 -21.11 5.48 -4.74
CA PRO A 332 -21.81 4.99 -5.94
C PRO A 332 -21.81 3.46 -6.07
N LEU A 333 -20.95 2.76 -5.30
CA LEU A 333 -20.86 1.30 -5.24
C LEU A 333 -21.02 0.78 -3.79
N PRO A 334 -22.22 0.94 -3.17
CA PRO A 334 -22.39 0.61 -1.76
C PRO A 334 -22.18 -0.88 -1.44
N TRP A 335 -22.33 -1.77 -2.41
CA TRP A 335 -22.08 -3.21 -2.27
C TRP A 335 -20.58 -3.52 -2.05
N MET A 336 -19.67 -2.64 -2.45
CA MET A 336 -18.23 -2.77 -2.18
C MET A 336 -17.93 -2.91 -0.68
N ASN A 337 -18.71 -2.29 0.19
CA ASN A 337 -18.54 -2.40 1.64
C ASN A 337 -18.65 -3.85 2.14
N ASN A 338 -19.41 -4.72 1.45
CA ASN A 338 -19.53 -6.13 1.81
C ASN A 338 -18.22 -6.91 1.59
N TYR A 339 -17.38 -6.43 0.68
CA TYR A 339 -16.09 -7.04 0.34
C TYR A 339 -14.93 -6.42 1.09
N LEU A 340 -14.99 -5.12 1.34
CA LEU A 340 -13.93 -4.36 2.00
C LEU A 340 -14.02 -4.43 3.53
N ASN A 341 -15.16 -4.82 4.11
CA ASN A 341 -15.28 -5.03 5.55
C ASN A 341 -14.47 -6.25 5.98
N SER A 342 -13.38 -6.02 6.72
CA SER A 342 -12.47 -7.04 7.21
C SER A 342 -13.09 -7.97 8.26
N ASP A 343 -14.15 -7.54 8.98
CA ASP A 343 -14.82 -8.36 10.00
C ASP A 343 -15.49 -9.61 9.43
N ASN A 344 -15.83 -9.59 8.14
CA ASN A 344 -16.50 -10.67 7.43
C ASN A 344 -15.59 -11.44 6.46
N VAL A 345 -14.27 -11.21 6.48
CA VAL A 345 -13.36 -11.97 5.64
C VAL A 345 -13.21 -13.37 6.21
N GLN A 346 -13.56 -14.38 5.41
CA GLN A 346 -13.40 -15.77 5.82
C GLN A 346 -11.92 -16.05 6.10
N VAL A 347 -11.66 -16.48 7.32
CA VAL A 347 -10.33 -16.83 7.84
C VAL A 347 -9.72 -17.93 6.96
N ALA A 348 -8.44 -17.81 6.62
CA ALA A 348 -7.70 -18.89 5.97
C ALA A 348 -7.60 -20.09 6.92
N PRO A 349 -7.49 -21.34 6.41
CA PRO A 349 -7.49 -22.53 7.26
C PRO A 349 -6.47 -22.50 8.40
N GLN A 350 -5.35 -21.85 8.21
CA GLN A 350 -4.30 -21.68 9.23
C GLN A 350 -4.57 -20.56 10.25
N GLU A 351 -5.52 -19.66 9.98
CA GLU A 351 -5.96 -18.65 10.96
C GLU A 351 -6.98 -19.23 11.95
N SER A 352 -7.64 -20.34 11.60
CA SER A 352 -8.72 -20.94 12.40
C SER A 352 -8.26 -21.86 13.53
N GLU A 353 -6.96 -22.18 13.66
CA GLU A 353 -6.47 -23.16 14.62
C GLU A 353 -5.19 -22.74 15.36
N ILE A 354 -5.22 -21.63 16.07
CA ILE A 354 -4.23 -21.41 17.12
C ILE A 354 -4.87 -21.52 18.52
N SER A 355 -5.95 -22.26 18.66
CA SER A 355 -6.46 -22.62 19.99
C SER A 355 -5.58 -23.62 20.75
N SER A 356 -4.58 -24.24 20.09
CA SER A 356 -3.63 -25.15 20.73
C SER A 356 -2.24 -24.53 21.00
N TYR A 357 -1.98 -23.30 20.54
CA TYR A 357 -0.75 -22.56 20.84
C TYR A 357 -0.96 -21.48 21.91
N LEU A 358 -1.65 -21.83 22.98
CA LEU A 358 -1.66 -21.03 24.20
C LEU A 358 -0.34 -21.28 24.97
N VAL A 359 0.75 -20.71 24.46
CA VAL A 359 1.96 -20.52 25.25
C VAL A 359 2.02 -19.03 25.63
N GLY A 360 1.52 -18.75 26.83
CA GLY A 360 1.62 -17.44 27.46
C GLY A 360 0.49 -16.50 27.02
N GLN A 361 -0.29 -16.08 27.98
CA GLN A 361 -1.35 -15.08 27.89
C GLN A 361 -0.85 -13.78 27.25
N ILE A 362 -0.91 -13.71 25.93
CA ILE A 362 -0.97 -12.44 25.23
C ILE A 362 -2.45 -12.23 24.97
N ASN A 363 -3.05 -11.24 25.60
CA ASN A 363 -4.38 -10.76 25.24
C ASN A 363 -4.30 -10.23 23.83
N ALA A 364 -4.63 -11.08 22.85
CA ALA A 364 -4.70 -10.73 21.43
C ALA A 364 -6.07 -10.15 21.06
N GLU A 365 -6.79 -9.57 22.00
CA GLU A 365 -7.99 -8.78 21.72
C GLU A 365 -7.55 -7.37 21.28
N VAL A 366 -7.07 -7.27 20.06
CA VAL A 366 -7.11 -6.02 19.31
C VAL A 366 -8.54 -5.93 18.78
N SER A 367 -9.40 -5.18 19.46
CA SER A 367 -10.76 -4.93 19.00
C SER A 367 -10.76 -3.92 17.84
N ALA A 368 -11.79 -3.94 17.01
CA ALA A 368 -12.02 -2.87 16.02
C ALA A 368 -11.97 -1.48 16.70
N ASP A 369 -12.41 -1.37 17.95
CA ASP A 369 -12.41 -0.16 18.77
C ASP A 369 -10.99 0.40 19.02
N ASP A 370 -9.94 -0.41 18.93
CA ASP A 370 -8.55 0.05 19.03
C ASP A 370 -8.10 0.85 17.79
N PHE A 371 -8.87 0.77 16.72
CA PHE A 371 -8.69 1.53 15.48
C PHE A 371 -9.76 2.60 15.28
N ASP A 372 -10.74 2.75 16.19
CA ASP A 372 -11.83 3.73 16.12
C ASP A 372 -11.35 5.20 16.19
N GLU A 373 -10.10 5.45 16.57
CA GLU A 373 -9.49 6.77 16.38
C GLU A 373 -9.13 7.07 14.91
N PHE A 374 -9.29 6.09 14.03
CA PHE A 374 -9.06 6.19 12.59
C PHE A 374 -10.39 5.94 11.88
N GLU A 375 -11.14 7.01 11.57
CA GLU A 375 -12.25 6.92 10.62
C GLU A 375 -11.71 6.45 9.26
N LEU A 376 -12.00 5.19 8.93
CA LEU A 376 -11.68 4.56 7.64
C LEU A 376 -12.62 5.04 6.54
#